data_5be9680c2cff359f65bc6011053206f8
#
_entry.id   5be9680c2cff359f65bc6011053206f8
#
_cell.length_a   1.000
_cell.length_b   1.000
_cell.length_c   1.000
_cell.angle_alpha   90.00
_cell.angle_beta   90.00
_cell.angle_gamma   90.00
#
_symmetry.space_group_name_H-M   'P 1'
#
loop_
_entity.id
_entity.type
_entity.pdbx_description
1 polymer ?
#
loop_
_entity_poly.entity_id
_entity_poly.type
_entity_poly.pdbx_seq_one_letter_code
_entity_poly.pdbx_strand_id
1 'polypeptide(L)'
;KQAVREAENVAYAPFKTGEVNDEVFGELVMALEAVPAARKSLMEKFQTRVNDPDYTPLFEMKDGSLKFLRRPNPEEAEVVRRSLDAAASKKFAKPGGGFVGSDIAEIATNVRSAIDANIPDLAAARTQARLARDNFDAFDAGRKAFTGSADEKILQLQDLFAAGNQEAIDAYRSGMLSAIQARLKSGNRASFIKNLGDDELGMNELLRMALPDETVDSVMKKLEIATESNAAKSA
;
A
#
# COMPACT_ATOMS: atom_id res chain seq x y z
N LYS A 1 -6.16 -2.95 6.42
CA LYS A 1 -5.70 -4.09 5.57
C LYS A 1 -6.88 -4.82 4.93
N GLN A 2 -7.96 -5.11 5.67
CA GLN A 2 -9.14 -5.77 5.10
C GLN A 2 -9.80 -4.89 4.02
N ALA A 3 -10.03 -3.61 4.30
CA ALA A 3 -10.61 -2.65 3.34
C ALA A 3 -9.79 -2.52 2.04
N VAL A 4 -8.45 -2.57 2.13
CA VAL A 4 -7.58 -2.57 0.93
C VAL A 4 -7.78 -3.85 0.11
N ARG A 5 -7.86 -5.01 0.76
CA ARG A 5 -8.13 -6.28 0.08
C ARG A 5 -9.51 -6.30 -0.59
N GLU A 6 -10.51 -5.73 0.08
CA GLU A 6 -11.86 -5.60 -0.47
C GLU A 6 -11.86 -4.68 -1.70
N ALA A 7 -11.20 -3.52 -1.63
CA ALA A 7 -11.05 -2.61 -2.77
C ALA A 7 -10.29 -3.26 -3.94
N GLU A 8 -9.21 -3.99 -3.66
CA GLU A 8 -8.48 -4.76 -4.67
C GLU A 8 -9.37 -5.84 -5.30
N ASN A 9 -10.10 -6.59 -4.48
CA ASN A 9 -11.02 -7.61 -4.97
C ASN A 9 -12.12 -7.05 -5.87
N VAL A 10 -12.66 -5.88 -5.53
CA VAL A 10 -13.65 -5.18 -6.37
C VAL A 10 -13.03 -4.72 -7.67
N ALA A 11 -11.84 -4.08 -7.62
CA ALA A 11 -11.16 -3.59 -8.81
C ALA A 11 -10.80 -4.71 -9.80
N TYR A 12 -10.41 -5.88 -9.29
CA TYR A 12 -10.02 -7.02 -10.14
C TYR A 12 -11.15 -8.02 -10.41
N ALA A 13 -12.35 -7.84 -9.84
CA ALA A 13 -13.48 -8.77 -10.03
C ALA A 13 -13.81 -9.07 -11.51
N PRO A 14 -13.84 -8.06 -12.42
CA PRO A 14 -14.13 -8.31 -13.83
C PRO A 14 -13.06 -9.14 -14.55
N PHE A 15 -11.85 -9.23 -13.98
CA PHE A 15 -10.67 -9.84 -14.59
C PHE A 15 -10.36 -11.26 -14.07
N LYS A 16 -11.25 -11.81 -13.25
CA LYS A 16 -11.11 -13.17 -12.69
C LYS A 16 -11.58 -14.27 -13.64
N THR A 17 -12.23 -13.89 -14.74
CA THR A 17 -12.75 -14.79 -15.75
C THR A 17 -12.11 -14.49 -17.10
N GLY A 18 -12.25 -15.43 -18.05
CA GLY A 18 -11.64 -15.33 -19.36
C GLY A 18 -10.18 -15.75 -19.36
N GLU A 19 -9.55 -15.65 -20.53
CA GLU A 19 -8.15 -15.97 -20.72
C GLU A 19 -7.44 -14.79 -21.42
N VAL A 20 -6.15 -14.61 -21.15
CA VAL A 20 -5.34 -13.66 -21.91
C VAL A 20 -5.12 -14.19 -23.34
N ASN A 21 -4.90 -13.28 -24.28
CA ASN A 21 -4.63 -13.63 -25.67
C ASN A 21 -3.21 -14.21 -25.87
N ASP A 22 -2.90 -14.64 -27.10
CA ASP A 22 -1.62 -15.27 -27.44
C ASP A 22 -0.41 -14.37 -27.20
N GLU A 23 -0.53 -13.08 -27.46
CA GLU A 23 0.54 -12.10 -27.30
C GLU A 23 0.92 -11.95 -25.81
N VAL A 24 -0.06 -11.69 -24.96
CA VAL A 24 0.16 -11.58 -23.51
C VAL A 24 0.68 -12.90 -22.94
N PHE A 25 0.12 -14.03 -23.39
CA PHE A 25 0.55 -15.34 -22.92
C PHE A 25 2.00 -15.64 -23.30
N GLY A 26 2.40 -15.33 -24.55
CA GLY A 26 3.77 -15.47 -25.02
C GLY A 26 4.77 -14.68 -24.20
N GLU A 27 4.47 -13.40 -23.91
CA GLU A 27 5.30 -12.55 -23.04
C GLU A 27 5.43 -13.12 -21.62
N LEU A 28 4.36 -13.66 -21.04
CA LEU A 28 4.40 -14.28 -19.71
C LEU A 28 5.29 -15.53 -19.68
N VAL A 29 5.21 -16.37 -20.71
CA VAL A 29 6.06 -17.57 -20.82
C VAL A 29 7.53 -17.17 -20.91
N MET A 30 7.89 -16.27 -21.84
CA MET A 30 9.26 -15.78 -22.02
C MET A 30 9.80 -15.14 -20.75
N ALA A 31 9.00 -14.31 -20.07
CA ALA A 31 9.39 -13.66 -18.83
C ALA A 31 9.67 -14.66 -17.70
N LEU A 32 8.87 -15.70 -17.57
CA LEU A 32 9.09 -16.73 -16.54
C LEU A 32 10.28 -17.65 -16.88
N GLU A 33 10.60 -17.86 -18.14
CA GLU A 33 11.81 -18.55 -18.53
C GLU A 33 13.06 -17.73 -18.21
N ALA A 34 13.02 -16.44 -18.50
CA ALA A 34 14.14 -15.52 -18.26
C ALA A 34 14.38 -15.20 -16.78
N VAL A 35 13.35 -15.27 -15.91
CA VAL A 35 13.43 -14.85 -14.51
C VAL A 35 13.11 -16.00 -13.54
N PRO A 36 14.03 -16.96 -13.32
CA PRO A 36 13.82 -18.06 -12.37
C PRO A 36 13.48 -17.61 -10.94
N ALA A 37 13.96 -16.44 -10.54
CA ALA A 37 13.71 -15.90 -9.19
C ALA A 37 12.22 -15.58 -8.95
N ALA A 38 11.45 -15.27 -10.00
CA ALA A 38 10.01 -15.02 -9.89
C ALA A 38 9.21 -16.33 -9.69
N ARG A 39 9.70 -17.47 -10.22
CA ARG A 39 9.00 -18.76 -10.21
C ARG A 39 8.66 -19.24 -8.81
N LYS A 40 9.63 -19.16 -7.87
CA LYS A 40 9.42 -19.60 -6.48
C LYS A 40 8.31 -18.78 -5.80
N SER A 41 8.37 -17.45 -5.94
CA SER A 41 7.36 -16.56 -5.37
C SER A 41 5.97 -16.79 -5.96
N LEU A 42 5.90 -17.12 -7.25
CA LEU A 42 4.65 -17.47 -7.91
C LEU A 42 4.06 -18.76 -7.38
N MET A 43 4.86 -19.81 -7.29
CA MET A 43 4.40 -21.10 -6.75
C MET A 43 3.84 -20.93 -5.33
N GLU A 44 4.53 -20.19 -4.45
CA GLU A 44 4.05 -19.91 -3.10
C GLU A 44 2.68 -19.19 -3.11
N LYS A 45 2.50 -18.20 -3.99
CA LYS A 45 1.24 -17.45 -4.10
C LYS A 45 0.07 -18.28 -4.63
N PHE A 46 0.35 -19.15 -5.61
CA PHE A 46 -0.70 -19.98 -6.22
C PHE A 46 -0.98 -21.25 -5.42
N GLN A 47 0.00 -21.77 -4.66
CA GLN A 47 -0.22 -22.89 -3.74
C GLN A 47 -1.24 -22.56 -2.65
N THR A 48 -1.32 -21.31 -2.20
CA THR A 48 -2.34 -20.90 -1.22
C THR A 48 -3.77 -20.98 -1.75
N ARG A 49 -3.95 -21.02 -3.08
CA ARG A 49 -5.25 -21.13 -3.76
C ARG A 49 -5.68 -22.61 -3.98
N VAL A 50 -4.78 -23.57 -3.79
CA VAL A 50 -5.08 -25.00 -4.02
C VAL A 50 -6.15 -25.52 -3.07
N ASN A 51 -6.39 -24.86 -1.95
CA ASN A 51 -7.46 -25.21 -1.01
C ASN A 51 -8.85 -24.66 -1.40
N ASP A 52 -8.93 -23.87 -2.47
CA ASP A 52 -10.18 -23.40 -3.05
C ASP A 52 -10.70 -24.49 -4.01
N PRO A 53 -11.88 -25.09 -3.74
CA PRO A 53 -12.40 -26.18 -4.56
C PRO A 53 -12.68 -25.79 -6.01
N ASP A 54 -12.88 -24.50 -6.28
CA ASP A 54 -13.13 -23.96 -7.62
C ASP A 54 -11.83 -23.54 -8.33
N TYR A 55 -10.67 -23.65 -7.67
CA TYR A 55 -9.41 -23.24 -8.25
C TYR A 55 -8.78 -24.32 -9.12
N THR A 56 -8.64 -24.04 -10.42
CA THR A 56 -7.85 -24.86 -11.34
C THR A 56 -6.40 -24.40 -11.34
N PRO A 57 -5.42 -25.28 -11.04
CA PRO A 57 -4.01 -24.91 -11.00
C PRO A 57 -3.54 -24.24 -12.30
N LEU A 58 -2.82 -23.13 -12.15
CA LEU A 58 -2.26 -22.39 -13.29
C LEU A 58 -0.91 -22.96 -13.73
N PHE A 59 -0.13 -23.49 -12.78
CA PHE A 59 1.23 -23.95 -13.00
C PHE A 59 1.48 -25.35 -12.43
N GLU A 60 2.43 -26.04 -13.03
CA GLU A 60 3.12 -27.18 -12.45
C GLU A 60 4.65 -26.98 -12.45
N MET A 61 5.33 -27.61 -11.50
CA MET A 61 6.79 -27.75 -11.56
C MET A 61 7.14 -29.08 -12.20
N LYS A 62 7.82 -29.04 -13.34
CA LYS A 62 8.28 -30.23 -14.02
C LYS A 62 9.75 -30.05 -14.41
N ASP A 63 10.60 -30.98 -13.98
CA ASP A 63 12.04 -30.99 -14.27
C ASP A 63 12.76 -29.66 -13.88
N GLY A 64 12.34 -29.04 -12.78
CA GLY A 64 12.88 -27.75 -12.32
C GLY A 64 12.38 -26.52 -13.09
N SER A 65 11.52 -26.71 -14.10
CA SER A 65 10.90 -25.66 -14.88
C SER A 65 9.44 -25.46 -14.48
N LEU A 66 9.00 -24.20 -14.47
CA LEU A 66 7.60 -23.85 -14.27
C LEU A 66 6.88 -23.93 -15.61
N LYS A 67 5.82 -24.73 -15.69
CA LYS A 67 4.99 -24.87 -16.87
C LYS A 67 3.58 -24.39 -16.59
N PHE A 68 3.00 -23.64 -17.53
CA PHE A 68 1.60 -23.33 -17.52
C PHE A 68 0.77 -24.58 -17.87
N LEU A 69 -0.22 -24.89 -17.05
CA LEU A 69 -1.22 -25.93 -17.30
C LEU A 69 -2.38 -25.42 -18.14
N ARG A 70 -2.63 -24.12 -18.07
CA ARG A 70 -3.65 -23.38 -18.82
C ARG A 70 -3.21 -21.94 -19.03
N ARG A 71 -3.94 -21.21 -19.86
CA ARG A 71 -3.77 -19.77 -19.95
C ARG A 71 -4.25 -19.09 -18.67
N PRO A 72 -3.55 -18.06 -18.19
CA PRO A 72 -4.01 -17.26 -17.08
C PRO A 72 -5.21 -16.39 -17.50
N ASN A 73 -6.06 -16.07 -16.52
CA ASN A 73 -6.95 -14.94 -16.65
C ASN A 73 -6.17 -13.61 -16.46
N PRO A 74 -6.77 -12.44 -16.78
CA PRO A 74 -6.09 -11.16 -16.64
C PRO A 74 -5.60 -10.84 -15.21
N GLU A 75 -6.34 -11.22 -14.16
CA GLU A 75 -5.88 -11.06 -12.77
C GLU A 75 -4.64 -11.91 -12.49
N GLU A 76 -4.61 -13.15 -12.96
CA GLU A 76 -3.47 -14.05 -12.79
C GLU A 76 -2.24 -13.55 -13.56
N ALA A 77 -2.43 -13.03 -14.79
CA ALA A 77 -1.37 -12.38 -15.56
C ALA A 77 -0.76 -11.19 -14.78
N GLU A 78 -1.59 -10.38 -14.14
CA GLU A 78 -1.14 -9.29 -13.28
C GLU A 78 -0.37 -9.79 -12.04
N VAL A 79 -0.75 -10.93 -11.45
CA VAL A 79 0.00 -11.56 -10.35
C VAL A 79 1.38 -12.02 -10.82
N VAL A 80 1.49 -12.56 -12.04
CA VAL A 80 2.79 -12.92 -12.65
C VAL A 80 3.65 -11.67 -12.81
N ARG A 81 3.13 -10.61 -13.43
CA ARG A 81 3.83 -9.34 -13.61
C ARG A 81 4.36 -8.76 -12.29
N ARG A 82 3.52 -8.70 -11.25
CA ARG A 82 3.93 -8.21 -9.91
C ARG A 82 5.02 -9.08 -9.28
N SER A 83 5.10 -10.34 -9.62
CA SER A 83 6.16 -11.22 -9.14
C SER A 83 7.49 -10.95 -9.81
N LEU A 84 7.48 -10.49 -11.07
CA LEU A 84 8.65 -9.98 -11.77
C LEU A 84 9.14 -8.66 -11.15
N ASP A 85 8.24 -7.70 -10.90
CA ASP A 85 8.59 -6.44 -10.20
C ASP A 85 9.22 -6.71 -8.83
N ALA A 86 8.67 -7.65 -8.06
CA ALA A 86 9.21 -8.02 -6.76
C ALA A 86 10.59 -8.70 -6.87
N ALA A 87 10.84 -9.48 -7.94
CA ALA A 87 12.14 -10.07 -8.21
C ALA A 87 13.18 -9.00 -8.58
N ALA A 88 12.82 -8.01 -9.40
CA ALA A 88 13.66 -6.86 -9.73
C ALA A 88 14.03 -6.07 -8.46
N SER A 89 13.06 -5.69 -7.64
CA SER A 89 13.25 -4.95 -6.39
C SER A 89 14.19 -5.68 -5.43
N LYS A 90 14.06 -7.00 -5.29
CA LYS A 90 14.97 -7.81 -4.47
C LYS A 90 16.40 -7.82 -5.00
N LYS A 91 16.60 -7.67 -6.31
CA LYS A 91 17.94 -7.58 -6.91
C LYS A 91 18.53 -6.21 -6.69
N PHE A 92 17.78 -5.13 -6.89
CA PHE A 92 18.24 -3.77 -6.61
C PHE A 92 18.67 -3.58 -5.16
N ALA A 93 18.00 -4.22 -4.21
CA ALA A 93 18.34 -4.15 -2.79
C ALA A 93 19.67 -4.85 -2.42
N LYS A 94 20.30 -5.61 -3.34
CA LYS A 94 21.55 -6.30 -3.09
C LYS A 94 22.75 -5.53 -3.67
N PRO A 95 23.88 -5.45 -2.97
CA PRO A 95 25.10 -4.88 -3.52
C PRO A 95 25.47 -5.55 -4.85
N GLY A 96 25.73 -4.76 -5.91
CA GLY A 96 26.06 -5.25 -7.25
C GLY A 96 24.90 -5.82 -8.06
N GLY A 97 23.69 -5.78 -7.53
CA GLY A 97 22.49 -6.34 -8.20
C GLY A 97 21.84 -5.44 -9.26
N GLY A 98 22.38 -4.25 -9.49
CA GLY A 98 21.76 -3.22 -10.35
C GLY A 98 21.48 -3.69 -11.78
N PHE A 99 22.47 -4.27 -12.47
CA PHE A 99 22.28 -4.76 -13.85
C PHE A 99 21.20 -5.82 -13.95
N VAL A 100 21.29 -6.86 -13.12
CA VAL A 100 20.30 -7.96 -13.12
C VAL A 100 18.92 -7.44 -12.71
N GLY A 101 18.87 -6.45 -11.83
CA GLY A 101 17.63 -5.78 -11.44
C GLY A 101 17.01 -5.01 -12.60
N SER A 102 17.82 -4.31 -13.41
CA SER A 102 17.37 -3.57 -14.60
C SER A 102 16.82 -4.50 -15.68
N ASP A 103 17.51 -5.61 -15.97
CA ASP A 103 17.05 -6.60 -16.95
C ASP A 103 15.68 -7.19 -16.56
N ILE A 104 15.51 -7.53 -15.28
CA ILE A 104 14.23 -8.04 -14.79
C ILE A 104 13.14 -6.95 -14.83
N ALA A 105 13.49 -5.70 -14.53
CA ALA A 105 12.54 -4.59 -14.60
C ALA A 105 12.09 -4.30 -16.04
N GLU A 106 12.98 -4.43 -17.02
CA GLU A 106 12.67 -4.32 -18.43
C GLU A 106 11.69 -5.43 -18.86
N ILE A 107 11.97 -6.69 -18.50
CA ILE A 107 11.06 -7.81 -18.76
C ILE A 107 9.69 -7.56 -18.13
N ALA A 108 9.63 -7.09 -16.87
CA ALA A 108 8.38 -6.77 -16.22
C ALA A 108 7.61 -5.63 -16.93
N THR A 109 8.34 -4.67 -17.50
CA THR A 109 7.78 -3.56 -18.28
C THR A 109 7.20 -4.07 -19.62
N ASN A 110 7.87 -4.98 -20.29
CA ASN A 110 7.38 -5.57 -21.54
C ASN A 110 6.07 -6.36 -21.29
N VAL A 111 6.04 -7.19 -20.26
CA VAL A 111 4.81 -7.89 -19.84
C VAL A 111 3.70 -6.88 -19.51
N ARG A 112 4.02 -5.78 -18.81
CA ARG A 112 3.03 -4.72 -18.51
C ARG A 112 2.49 -4.12 -19.81
N SER A 113 3.37 -3.76 -20.75
CA SER A 113 2.99 -3.14 -22.02
C SER A 113 2.09 -4.05 -22.85
N ALA A 114 2.39 -5.35 -22.91
CA ALA A 114 1.54 -6.32 -23.58
C ALA A 114 0.15 -6.43 -22.91
N ILE A 115 0.10 -6.49 -21.59
CA ILE A 115 -1.16 -6.50 -20.84
C ILE A 115 -1.96 -5.21 -21.12
N ASP A 116 -1.33 -4.03 -21.03
CA ASP A 116 -2.01 -2.74 -21.19
C ASP A 116 -2.54 -2.51 -22.60
N ALA A 117 -1.81 -2.99 -23.61
CA ALA A 117 -2.25 -2.91 -25.00
C ALA A 117 -3.46 -3.82 -25.30
N ASN A 118 -3.54 -4.97 -24.63
CA ASN A 118 -4.55 -5.97 -24.91
C ASN A 118 -5.72 -5.97 -23.92
N ILE A 119 -5.53 -5.39 -22.72
CA ILE A 119 -6.54 -5.34 -21.66
C ILE A 119 -6.49 -3.95 -20.99
N PRO A 120 -6.91 -2.89 -21.71
CA PRO A 120 -6.75 -1.50 -21.24
C PRO A 120 -7.48 -1.22 -19.91
N ASP A 121 -8.62 -1.86 -19.65
CA ASP A 121 -9.38 -1.68 -18.40
C ASP A 121 -8.63 -2.22 -17.18
N LEU A 122 -7.67 -3.12 -17.35
CA LEU A 122 -6.85 -3.62 -16.26
C LEU A 122 -5.87 -2.55 -15.74
N ALA A 123 -5.47 -1.60 -16.58
CA ALA A 123 -4.67 -0.45 -16.16
C ALA A 123 -5.46 0.46 -15.20
N ALA A 124 -6.75 0.65 -15.47
CA ALA A 124 -7.65 1.40 -14.59
C ALA A 124 -7.84 0.66 -13.25
N ALA A 125 -8.05 -0.66 -13.27
CA ALA A 125 -8.15 -1.46 -12.06
C ALA A 125 -6.87 -1.40 -11.21
N ARG A 126 -5.69 -1.42 -11.84
CA ARG A 126 -4.40 -1.22 -11.13
C ARG A 126 -4.32 0.15 -10.45
N THR A 127 -4.77 1.18 -11.13
CA THR A 127 -4.78 2.54 -10.58
C THR A 127 -5.68 2.61 -9.36
N GLN A 128 -6.90 2.07 -9.43
CA GLN A 128 -7.82 2.02 -8.29
C GLN A 128 -7.25 1.23 -7.11
N ALA A 129 -6.66 0.06 -7.37
CA ALA A 129 -6.04 -0.75 -6.32
C ALA A 129 -4.83 -0.05 -5.67
N ARG A 130 -4.06 0.74 -6.44
CA ARG A 130 -2.96 1.56 -5.93
C ARG A 130 -3.49 2.68 -5.04
N LEU A 131 -4.46 3.45 -5.51
CA LEU A 131 -5.06 4.54 -4.73
C LEU A 131 -5.61 4.04 -3.40
N ALA A 132 -6.27 2.88 -3.38
CA ALA A 132 -6.77 2.30 -2.14
C ALA A 132 -5.64 1.96 -1.13
N ARG A 133 -4.47 1.52 -1.62
CA ARG A 133 -3.29 1.29 -0.77
C ARG A 133 -2.69 2.59 -0.28
N ASP A 134 -2.48 3.54 -1.19
CA ASP A 134 -1.90 4.84 -0.86
C ASP A 134 -2.75 5.56 0.21
N ASN A 135 -4.07 5.51 0.09
CA ASN A 135 -5.01 6.06 1.07
C ASN A 135 -4.93 5.32 2.41
N PHE A 136 -4.81 3.98 2.39
CA PHE A 136 -4.64 3.21 3.63
C PHE A 136 -3.31 3.51 4.31
N ASP A 137 -2.22 3.58 3.55
CA ASP A 137 -0.89 3.86 4.08
C ASP A 137 -0.84 5.29 4.65
N ALA A 138 -1.47 6.26 3.99
CA ALA A 138 -1.62 7.61 4.49
C ALA A 138 -2.46 7.66 5.79
N PHE A 139 -3.58 6.93 5.87
CA PHE A 139 -4.36 6.82 7.09
C PHE A 139 -3.56 6.20 8.25
N ASP A 140 -2.81 5.12 7.99
CA ASP A 140 -1.97 4.48 9.02
C ASP A 140 -0.81 5.39 9.45
N ALA A 141 -0.22 6.14 8.52
CA ALA A 141 0.77 7.18 8.82
C ALA A 141 0.17 8.27 9.72
N GLY A 142 -1.03 8.78 9.42
CA GLY A 142 -1.76 9.72 10.24
C GLY A 142 -2.05 9.18 11.65
N ARG A 143 -2.45 7.91 11.78
CA ARG A 143 -2.61 7.26 13.09
C ARG A 143 -1.33 7.21 13.91
N LYS A 144 -0.19 7.17 13.25
CA LYS A 144 1.15 7.16 13.87
C LYS A 144 1.78 8.55 13.96
N ALA A 145 1.06 9.61 13.60
CA ALA A 145 1.58 10.98 13.57
C ALA A 145 2.26 11.43 14.87
N PHE A 146 1.74 10.98 16.02
CA PHE A 146 2.27 11.32 17.34
C PHE A 146 3.18 10.23 17.92
N THR A 147 3.84 9.44 17.08
CA THR A 147 4.79 8.39 17.51
C THR A 147 6.11 8.57 16.78
N GLY A 148 7.23 8.59 17.52
CA GLY A 148 8.56 8.84 16.97
C GLY A 148 8.90 10.33 16.85
N SER A 149 9.83 10.69 15.97
CA SER A 149 10.26 12.06 15.74
C SER A 149 9.19 12.88 15.01
N ALA A 150 8.90 14.09 15.50
CA ALA A 150 7.98 15.01 14.82
C ALA A 150 8.57 15.47 13.47
N ASP A 151 9.87 15.73 13.40
CA ASP A 151 10.54 16.16 12.16
C ASP A 151 10.37 15.15 11.02
N GLU A 152 10.53 13.85 11.32
CA GLU A 152 10.27 12.79 10.33
C GLU A 152 8.83 12.79 9.86
N LYS A 153 7.88 13.08 10.75
CA LYS A 153 6.45 13.15 10.41
C LYS A 153 6.10 14.38 9.61
N ILE A 154 6.74 15.51 9.88
CA ILE A 154 6.62 16.74 9.12
C ILE A 154 7.12 16.52 7.69
N LEU A 155 8.29 15.91 7.51
CA LEU A 155 8.82 15.58 6.18
C LEU A 155 7.90 14.63 5.42
N GLN A 156 7.41 13.55 6.05
CA GLN A 156 6.44 12.64 5.44
C GLN A 156 5.16 13.35 4.99
N LEU A 157 4.68 14.32 5.78
CA LEU A 157 3.49 15.09 5.45
C LEU A 157 3.76 16.06 4.30
N GLN A 158 4.93 16.70 4.26
CA GLN A 158 5.36 17.56 3.14
C GLN A 158 5.42 16.76 1.83
N ASP A 159 6.00 15.57 1.85
CA ASP A 159 6.03 14.67 0.69
C ASP A 159 4.61 14.31 0.21
N LEU A 160 3.71 14.03 1.16
CA LEU A 160 2.31 13.73 0.86
C LEU A 160 1.59 14.91 0.20
N PHE A 161 1.81 16.14 0.68
CA PHE A 161 1.26 17.34 0.07
C PHE A 161 1.87 17.64 -1.31
N ALA A 162 3.18 17.44 -1.45
CA ALA A 162 3.86 17.61 -2.72
C ALA A 162 3.37 16.62 -3.80
N ALA A 163 2.96 15.42 -3.39
CA ALA A 163 2.36 14.43 -4.29
C ALA A 163 0.97 14.84 -4.81
N GLY A 164 0.28 15.80 -4.17
CA GLY A 164 -0.98 16.38 -4.62
C GLY A 164 -2.19 15.43 -4.61
N ASN A 165 -2.08 14.26 -3.95
CA ASN A 165 -3.18 13.31 -3.83
C ASN A 165 -4.12 13.72 -2.68
N GLN A 166 -5.20 14.42 -3.00
CA GLN A 166 -6.15 14.94 -2.01
C GLN A 166 -6.79 13.83 -1.17
N GLU A 167 -7.12 12.68 -1.76
CA GLU A 167 -7.71 11.56 -1.02
C GLU A 167 -6.75 10.99 0.03
N ALA A 168 -5.48 10.88 -0.31
CA ALA A 168 -4.46 10.42 0.64
C ALA A 168 -4.22 11.46 1.76
N ILE A 169 -4.26 12.76 1.44
CA ILE A 169 -4.19 13.85 2.43
C ILE A 169 -5.36 13.75 3.41
N ASP A 170 -6.57 13.55 2.93
CA ASP A 170 -7.77 13.45 3.76
C ASP A 170 -7.78 12.14 4.58
N ALA A 171 -7.24 11.06 4.03
CA ALA A 171 -7.01 9.82 4.75
C ALA A 171 -5.99 10.02 5.91
N TYR A 172 -4.88 10.70 5.66
CA TYR A 172 -3.90 11.06 6.70
C TYR A 172 -4.54 11.88 7.83
N ARG A 173 -5.28 12.93 7.47
CA ARG A 173 -6.03 13.78 8.43
C ARG A 173 -6.97 12.95 9.28
N SER A 174 -7.74 12.07 8.66
CA SER A 174 -8.67 11.17 9.35
C SER A 174 -7.95 10.23 10.31
N GLY A 175 -6.79 9.70 9.90
CA GLY A 175 -5.91 8.90 10.75
C GLY A 175 -5.40 9.66 11.96
N MET A 176 -4.93 10.90 11.76
CA MET A 176 -4.46 11.78 12.83
C MET A 176 -5.57 12.11 13.84
N LEU A 177 -6.77 12.47 13.37
CA LEU A 177 -7.93 12.72 14.23
C LEU A 177 -8.32 11.47 15.03
N SER A 178 -8.26 10.29 14.42
CA SER A 178 -8.47 9.01 15.11
C SER A 178 -7.42 8.78 16.22
N ALA A 179 -6.15 9.11 15.97
CA ALA A 179 -5.09 9.01 16.98
C ALA A 179 -5.31 9.96 18.15
N ILE A 180 -5.72 11.21 17.89
CA ILE A 180 -6.06 12.20 18.92
C ILE A 180 -7.21 11.65 19.78
N GLN A 181 -8.30 11.19 19.16
CA GLN A 181 -9.45 10.65 19.89
C GLN A 181 -9.07 9.44 20.76
N ALA A 182 -8.23 8.54 20.24
CA ALA A 182 -7.76 7.38 21.00
C ALA A 182 -6.94 7.79 22.22
N ARG A 183 -6.05 8.77 22.09
CA ARG A 183 -5.21 9.29 23.20
C ARG A 183 -6.01 10.04 24.24
N LEU A 184 -7.05 10.77 23.81
CA LEU A 184 -7.97 11.44 24.74
C LEU A 184 -8.79 10.48 25.61
N LYS A 185 -9.05 9.28 25.10
CA LYS A 185 -9.74 8.20 25.82
C LYS A 185 -8.81 7.35 26.68
N SER A 186 -7.51 7.44 26.49
CA SER A 186 -6.51 6.63 27.18
C SER A 186 -6.10 7.24 28.52
N GLY A 187 -5.50 6.44 29.44
CA GLY A 187 -4.93 6.89 30.69
C GLY A 187 -3.77 7.89 30.56
N ASN A 188 -3.15 8.00 29.38
CA ASN A 188 -2.02 8.89 29.10
C ASN A 188 -2.43 10.27 28.56
N ARG A 189 -3.70 10.65 28.73
CA ARG A 189 -4.28 11.89 28.23
C ARG A 189 -3.52 13.15 28.69
N ALA A 190 -3.21 13.26 29.98
CA ALA A 190 -2.53 14.43 30.52
C ALA A 190 -1.14 14.64 29.91
N SER A 191 -0.37 13.57 29.76
CA SER A 191 0.94 13.61 29.10
C SER A 191 0.81 14.02 27.61
N PHE A 192 -0.19 13.52 26.92
CA PHE A 192 -0.43 13.88 25.52
C PHE A 192 -0.78 15.36 25.35
N ILE A 193 -1.64 15.91 26.23
CA ILE A 193 -2.01 17.32 26.21
C ILE A 193 -0.79 18.20 26.49
N LYS A 194 0.01 17.84 27.49
CA LYS A 194 1.25 18.56 27.81
C LYS A 194 2.20 18.57 26.60
N ASN A 195 2.41 17.43 25.98
CA ASN A 195 3.32 17.31 24.82
C ASN A 195 2.82 18.08 23.58
N LEU A 196 1.50 18.21 23.39
CA LEU A 196 0.92 19.04 22.32
C LEU A 196 1.12 20.54 22.56
N GLY A 197 1.18 20.98 23.83
CA GLY A 197 1.47 22.37 24.21
C GLY A 197 2.94 22.70 24.30
N ASP A 198 3.82 21.70 24.11
CA ASP A 198 5.26 21.87 24.15
C ASP A 198 5.80 22.13 22.75
N ASP A 199 6.18 23.39 22.49
CA ASP A 199 6.66 23.83 21.16
C ASP A 199 7.98 23.14 20.76
N GLU A 200 8.79 22.66 21.72
CA GLU A 200 10.05 21.96 21.41
C GLU A 200 9.84 20.58 20.79
N LEU A 201 8.65 19.97 20.99
CA LEU A 201 8.35 18.64 20.46
C LEU A 201 7.82 18.65 19.02
N GLY A 202 7.57 19.81 18.42
CA GLY A 202 7.06 19.94 17.05
C GLY A 202 5.68 19.33 16.78
N MET A 203 5.00 18.83 17.83
CA MET A 203 3.69 18.17 17.68
C MET A 203 2.58 19.17 17.31
N ASN A 204 2.67 20.40 17.80
CA ASN A 204 1.73 21.47 17.48
C ASN A 204 1.92 21.92 16.01
N GLU A 205 3.16 22.06 15.55
CA GLU A 205 3.49 22.37 14.17
C GLU A 205 2.93 21.31 13.22
N LEU A 206 3.17 20.02 13.51
CA LEU A 206 2.62 18.91 12.73
C LEU A 206 1.09 18.94 12.66
N LEU A 207 0.42 19.28 13.77
CA LEU A 207 -1.03 19.39 13.84
C LEU A 207 -1.54 20.52 12.94
N ARG A 208 -0.91 21.72 13.00
CA ARG A 208 -1.27 22.89 12.19
C ARG A 208 -0.97 22.70 10.71
N MET A 209 0.09 21.99 10.38
CA MET A 209 0.38 21.65 8.99
C MET A 209 -0.63 20.66 8.41
N ALA A 210 -1.05 19.67 9.21
CA ALA A 210 -1.92 18.60 8.74
C ALA A 210 -3.39 19.01 8.62
N LEU A 211 -3.90 19.78 9.62
CA LEU A 211 -5.32 20.07 9.78
C LEU A 211 -5.63 21.53 9.48
N PRO A 212 -6.84 21.84 8.98
CA PRO A 212 -7.31 23.21 8.88
C PRO A 212 -7.34 23.90 10.24
N ASP A 213 -7.05 25.20 10.28
CA ASP A 213 -6.98 26.00 11.51
C ASP A 213 -8.22 25.85 12.42
N GLU A 214 -9.42 25.89 11.84
CA GLU A 214 -10.67 25.69 12.56
C GLU A 214 -10.75 24.34 13.28
N THR A 215 -10.18 23.31 12.65
CA THR A 215 -10.12 21.96 13.23
C THR A 215 -9.10 21.92 14.36
N VAL A 216 -7.94 22.57 14.18
CA VAL A 216 -6.91 22.69 15.22
C VAL A 216 -7.48 23.40 16.43
N ASP A 217 -8.11 24.54 16.26
CA ASP A 217 -8.72 25.32 17.33
C ASP A 217 -9.80 24.52 18.07
N SER A 218 -10.63 23.77 17.36
CA SER A 218 -11.62 22.86 17.95
C SER A 218 -10.96 21.74 18.78
N VAL A 219 -9.85 21.17 18.30
CA VAL A 219 -9.08 20.16 19.03
C VAL A 219 -8.47 20.77 20.28
N MET A 220 -7.80 21.92 20.18
CA MET A 220 -7.16 22.60 21.30
C MET A 220 -8.17 22.98 22.39
N LYS A 221 -9.32 23.55 22.01
CA LYS A 221 -10.40 23.87 22.95
C LYS A 221 -10.94 22.63 23.69
N LYS A 222 -11.11 21.51 23.00
CA LYS A 222 -11.50 20.25 23.65
C LYS A 222 -10.44 19.73 24.62
N LEU A 223 -9.18 19.97 24.33
CA LEU A 223 -8.05 19.62 25.19
C LEU A 223 -8.02 20.47 26.47
N GLU A 224 -8.26 21.79 26.36
CA GLU A 224 -8.35 22.71 27.48
C GLU A 224 -9.48 22.33 28.45
N ILE A 225 -10.70 22.16 27.93
CA ILE A 225 -11.86 21.71 28.72
C ILE A 225 -11.58 20.39 29.43
N ALA A 226 -10.87 19.51 28.76
CA ALA A 226 -10.50 18.21 29.28
C ALA A 226 -9.47 18.31 30.42
N THR A 227 -8.60 19.32 30.39
CA THR A 227 -7.59 19.58 31.43
C THR A 227 -8.24 20.17 32.66
N GLU A 228 -9.11 21.15 32.49
CA GLU A 228 -9.87 21.82 33.59
C GLU A 228 -10.76 20.81 34.33
N SER A 229 -11.46 19.93 33.59
CA SER A 229 -12.30 18.88 34.21
C SER A 229 -11.51 17.87 35.04
N ASN A 230 -10.24 17.64 34.73
CA ASN A 230 -9.37 16.76 35.55
C ASN A 230 -8.81 17.50 36.79
N ALA A 231 -8.46 18.76 36.68
CA ALA A 231 -8.04 19.56 37.80
C ALA A 231 -9.14 19.67 38.86
N ALA A 232 -10.39 19.87 38.43
CA ALA A 232 -11.57 19.93 39.31
C ALA A 232 -11.92 18.61 40.00
N LYS A 233 -11.49 17.46 39.47
CA LYS A 233 -11.69 16.13 40.08
C LYS A 233 -10.59 15.71 41.05
N SER A 234 -9.47 16.43 41.04
CA SER A 234 -8.28 16.14 41.85
C SER A 234 -8.14 17.12 43.06
N ALA A 235 -9.01 18.11 43.14
CA ALA A 235 -9.17 19.04 44.26
C ALA A 235 -10.33 18.61 45.15
#